data_506b82cb81c524557f2c2ab1d298c103
#
_entry.id   506b82cb81c524557f2c2ab1d298c103
#
_cell.length_a   1.000
_cell.length_b   1.000
_cell.length_c   1.000
_cell.angle_alpha   90.00
_cell.angle_beta   90.00
_cell.angle_gamma   90.00
#
_symmetry.space_group_name_H-M   'P 1'
#
loop_
_entity.id
_entity.type
_entity.pdbx_description
1 polymer ?
#
loop_
_entity_poly.entity_id
_entity_poly.type
_entity_poly.pdbx_seq_one_letter_code
_entity_poly.pdbx_strand_id
1 'polypeptide(L)'
;MQKIKVMSVFGTRPEAIKMAPLVKELERREEIESYVCLTGQHREMLDSVMEIFDLKADFDLNIMEKRQTLATITTKTLLGMEKVFEEKKPDLILVHGDTSTTFAGALAAFYHQVKVGHVEAGLRTWDKYSPFPEEMNRTLVGDIADLHFSPTKANAENLRREAVMGDVFITGNTAIDAMRYTVNQDFRFDIPELDSLDFTGKRVIVVTCHRRENYGQPMQDIMHAILEVVNSHPDVEVVYPVHLSPVVRECAFPIDRKSVV
;
A
#
# COMPACT_ATOMS: atom_id res chain seq x y z
N MET A 1 11.89 -25.64 -19.95
CA MET A 1 12.31 -25.51 -18.53
C MET A 1 11.09 -25.44 -17.67
N GLN A 2 11.14 -25.94 -16.46
CA GLN A 2 10.05 -25.78 -15.50
C GLN A 2 9.99 -24.30 -15.10
N LYS A 3 8.80 -23.69 -15.13
CA LYS A 3 8.60 -22.31 -14.70
C LYS A 3 8.78 -22.18 -13.19
N ILE A 4 9.31 -21.04 -12.74
CA ILE A 4 9.37 -20.70 -11.32
C ILE A 4 7.99 -20.20 -10.88
N LYS A 5 7.41 -20.79 -9.86
CA LYS A 5 6.11 -20.39 -9.31
C LYS A 5 6.29 -19.28 -8.28
N VAL A 6 5.83 -18.09 -8.61
CA VAL A 6 5.90 -16.93 -7.73
C VAL A 6 4.51 -16.50 -7.32
N MET A 7 4.24 -16.39 -6.02
CA MET A 7 2.95 -15.98 -5.50
C MET A 7 3.06 -14.63 -4.77
N SER A 8 2.33 -13.63 -5.25
CA SER A 8 2.20 -12.32 -4.60
C SER A 8 1.06 -12.36 -3.59
N VAL A 9 1.36 -12.05 -2.31
CA VAL A 9 0.40 -12.12 -1.20
C VAL A 9 0.19 -10.72 -0.63
N PHE A 10 -1.04 -10.22 -0.65
CA PHE A 10 -1.38 -8.90 -0.12
C PHE A 10 -2.88 -8.83 0.25
N GLY A 11 -3.27 -7.85 1.09
CA GLY A 11 -4.64 -7.82 1.59
C GLY A 11 -5.21 -6.43 1.85
N THR A 12 -4.43 -5.38 1.62
CA THR A 12 -4.87 -4.00 1.80
C THR A 12 -4.70 -3.18 0.52
N ARG A 13 -5.43 -2.07 0.42
CA ARG A 13 -5.32 -1.15 -0.72
C ARG A 13 -3.88 -0.64 -0.96
N PRO A 14 -3.15 -0.15 0.05
CA PRO A 14 -1.79 0.32 -0.15
C PRO A 14 -0.83 -0.75 -0.66
N GLU A 15 -0.96 -1.98 -0.15
CA GLU A 15 -0.19 -3.12 -0.64
C GLU A 15 -0.51 -3.43 -2.10
N ALA A 16 -1.80 -3.51 -2.46
CA ALA A 16 -2.23 -3.80 -3.82
C ALA A 16 -1.70 -2.79 -4.84
N ILE A 17 -1.77 -1.48 -4.54
CA ILE A 17 -1.23 -0.41 -5.41
C ILE A 17 0.26 -0.64 -5.68
N LYS A 18 1.04 -0.99 -4.67
CA LYS A 18 2.48 -1.17 -4.79
C LYS A 18 2.87 -2.53 -5.35
N MET A 19 2.04 -3.56 -5.15
CA MET A 19 2.28 -4.90 -5.71
C MET A 19 1.81 -5.03 -7.16
N ALA A 20 0.84 -4.23 -7.60
CA ALA A 20 0.29 -4.31 -8.95
C ALA A 20 1.35 -4.21 -10.08
N PRO A 21 2.26 -3.24 -10.10
CA PRO A 21 3.32 -3.18 -11.12
C PRO A 21 4.21 -4.41 -11.12
N LEU A 22 4.48 -4.97 -9.94
CA LEU A 22 5.30 -6.15 -9.79
C LEU A 22 4.57 -7.39 -10.33
N VAL A 23 3.30 -7.58 -10.01
CA VAL A 23 2.47 -8.66 -10.55
C VAL A 23 2.42 -8.58 -12.08
N LYS A 24 2.15 -7.40 -12.64
CA LYS A 24 2.14 -7.20 -14.10
C LYS A 24 3.47 -7.56 -14.78
N GLU A 25 4.59 -7.26 -14.13
CA GLU A 25 5.90 -7.65 -14.66
C GLU A 25 6.15 -9.15 -14.54
N LEU A 26 5.72 -9.79 -13.45
CA LEU A 26 5.81 -11.25 -13.29
C LEU A 26 4.98 -11.99 -14.34
N GLU A 27 3.77 -11.51 -14.64
CA GLU A 27 2.89 -12.07 -15.68
C GLU A 27 3.50 -12.00 -17.08
N ARG A 28 4.36 -11.01 -17.35
CA ARG A 28 5.04 -10.83 -18.65
C ARG A 28 6.24 -11.77 -18.86
N ARG A 29 6.72 -12.42 -17.79
CA ARG A 29 7.91 -13.28 -17.83
C ARG A 29 7.52 -14.71 -18.19
N GLU A 30 8.03 -15.20 -19.33
CA GLU A 30 7.72 -16.55 -19.81
C GLU A 30 8.24 -17.65 -18.86
N GLU A 31 9.32 -17.37 -18.14
CA GLU A 31 9.96 -18.27 -17.17
C GLU A 31 9.26 -18.31 -15.81
N ILE A 32 8.28 -17.42 -15.57
CA ILE A 32 7.55 -17.32 -14.31
C ILE A 32 6.09 -17.78 -14.48
N GLU A 33 5.60 -18.50 -13.51
CA GLU A 33 4.18 -18.76 -13.29
C GLU A 33 3.72 -17.90 -12.11
N SER A 34 3.06 -16.78 -12.43
CA SER A 34 2.64 -15.78 -11.45
C SER A 34 1.29 -16.12 -10.86
N TYR A 35 1.16 -16.05 -9.54
CA TYR A 35 -0.08 -16.20 -8.79
C TYR A 35 -0.34 -15.00 -7.91
N VAL A 36 -1.61 -14.68 -7.69
CA VAL A 36 -2.05 -13.64 -6.76
C VAL A 36 -2.94 -14.25 -5.69
N CYS A 37 -2.54 -14.09 -4.44
CA CYS A 37 -3.32 -14.50 -3.27
C CYS A 37 -3.72 -13.27 -2.46
N LEU A 38 -5.03 -13.00 -2.42
CA LEU A 38 -5.58 -11.94 -1.58
C LEU A 38 -5.91 -12.47 -0.19
N THR A 39 -5.47 -11.76 0.85
CA THR A 39 -5.91 -12.08 2.21
C THR A 39 -7.27 -11.44 2.51
N GLY A 40 -7.61 -10.32 1.84
CA GLY A 40 -8.91 -9.67 1.97
C GLY A 40 -9.11 -9.02 3.35
N GLN A 41 -8.06 -8.40 3.91
CA GLN A 41 -8.15 -7.68 5.19
C GLN A 41 -9.05 -6.44 5.11
N HIS A 42 -9.11 -5.75 3.94
CA HIS A 42 -9.98 -4.61 3.64
C HIS A 42 -10.57 -4.76 2.23
N ARG A 43 -11.82 -5.24 2.13
CA ARG A 43 -12.38 -5.70 0.86
C ARG A 43 -12.70 -4.61 -0.16
N GLU A 44 -13.62 -3.68 0.17
CA GLU A 44 -14.15 -2.72 -0.82
C GLU A 44 -13.07 -1.86 -1.51
N MET A 45 -12.09 -1.38 -0.72
CA MET A 45 -11.00 -0.57 -1.25
C MET A 45 -9.96 -1.38 -2.02
N LEU A 46 -9.84 -2.68 -1.75
CA LEU A 46 -8.94 -3.58 -2.45
C LEU A 46 -9.49 -3.91 -3.83
N ASP A 47 -10.78 -4.21 -3.93
CA ASP A 47 -11.45 -4.58 -5.18
C ASP A 47 -11.33 -3.45 -6.23
N SER A 48 -11.47 -2.18 -5.82
CA SER A 48 -11.28 -1.03 -6.73
C SER A 48 -9.85 -0.97 -7.29
N VAL A 49 -8.84 -1.31 -6.51
CA VAL A 49 -7.44 -1.35 -7.01
C VAL A 49 -7.25 -2.51 -7.98
N MET A 50 -7.79 -3.69 -7.65
CA MET A 50 -7.73 -4.85 -8.55
C MET A 50 -8.34 -4.53 -9.92
N GLU A 51 -9.46 -3.80 -9.94
CA GLU A 51 -10.11 -3.34 -11.17
C GLU A 51 -9.25 -2.33 -11.94
N ILE A 52 -8.75 -1.27 -11.27
CA ILE A 52 -7.92 -0.22 -11.90
C ILE A 52 -6.67 -0.80 -12.57
N PHE A 53 -6.04 -1.79 -11.94
CA PHE A 53 -4.83 -2.42 -12.47
C PHE A 53 -5.12 -3.67 -13.31
N ASP A 54 -6.38 -4.01 -13.56
CA ASP A 54 -6.78 -5.24 -14.25
C ASP A 54 -6.04 -6.48 -13.68
N LEU A 55 -6.09 -6.65 -12.37
CA LEU A 55 -5.52 -7.79 -11.66
C LEU A 55 -6.59 -8.82 -11.34
N LYS A 56 -6.22 -10.08 -11.41
CA LYS A 56 -7.10 -11.20 -11.01
C LYS A 56 -6.45 -11.96 -9.87
N ALA A 57 -7.25 -12.27 -8.87
CA ALA A 57 -6.83 -13.14 -7.78
C ALA A 57 -7.02 -14.61 -8.17
N ASP A 58 -5.98 -15.43 -7.96
CA ASP A 58 -6.08 -16.89 -8.04
C ASP A 58 -6.66 -17.46 -6.76
N PHE A 59 -6.36 -16.82 -5.62
CA PHE A 59 -6.85 -17.16 -4.30
C PHE A 59 -7.34 -15.94 -3.55
N ASP A 60 -8.40 -16.13 -2.77
CA ASP A 60 -8.97 -15.12 -1.92
C ASP A 60 -9.35 -15.75 -0.57
N LEU A 61 -8.58 -15.42 0.46
CA LEU A 61 -8.78 -15.96 1.81
C LEU A 61 -9.98 -15.32 2.52
N ASN A 62 -10.39 -14.11 2.07
CA ASN A 62 -11.54 -13.38 2.57
C ASN A 62 -11.61 -13.35 4.12
N ILE A 63 -10.50 -12.96 4.76
CA ILE A 63 -10.38 -13.01 6.23
C ILE A 63 -11.10 -11.88 6.96
N MET A 64 -11.65 -10.87 6.23
CA MET A 64 -12.27 -9.69 6.83
C MET A 64 -13.48 -10.04 7.69
N GLU A 65 -13.47 -9.53 8.91
CA GLU A 65 -14.60 -9.62 9.86
C GLU A 65 -14.82 -8.29 10.59
N LYS A 66 -16.04 -8.09 11.07
CA LYS A 66 -16.35 -6.94 11.94
C LYS A 66 -15.59 -7.10 13.27
N ARG A 67 -14.87 -6.05 13.69
CA ARG A 67 -14.12 -6.00 14.95
C ARG A 67 -13.00 -7.07 15.08
N GLN A 68 -12.34 -7.40 13.97
CA GLN A 68 -11.22 -8.35 13.99
C GLN A 68 -10.05 -7.82 14.83
N THR A 69 -9.42 -8.72 15.57
CA THR A 69 -8.19 -8.46 16.31
C THR A 69 -6.95 -8.82 15.50
N LEU A 70 -5.77 -8.34 15.89
CA LEU A 70 -4.51 -8.76 15.27
C LEU A 70 -4.33 -10.28 15.32
N ALA A 71 -4.69 -10.91 16.45
CA ALA A 71 -4.63 -12.36 16.60
C ALA A 71 -5.55 -13.08 15.60
N THR A 72 -6.78 -12.59 15.40
CA THR A 72 -7.73 -13.15 14.42
C THR A 72 -7.19 -13.04 12.99
N ILE A 73 -6.65 -11.87 12.61
CA ILE A 73 -6.05 -11.64 11.31
C ILE A 73 -4.91 -12.64 11.08
N THR A 74 -3.96 -12.70 12.01
CA THR A 74 -2.79 -13.58 11.94
C THR A 74 -3.19 -15.05 11.82
N THR A 75 -4.08 -15.53 12.68
CA THR A 75 -4.52 -16.93 12.69
C THR A 75 -5.23 -17.32 11.39
N LYS A 76 -6.16 -16.49 10.91
CA LYS A 76 -6.89 -16.77 9.67
C LYS A 76 -5.98 -16.76 8.45
N THR A 77 -5.03 -15.82 8.40
CA THR A 77 -4.04 -15.77 7.31
C THR A 77 -3.17 -17.02 7.32
N LEU A 78 -2.65 -17.45 8.48
CA LEU A 78 -1.85 -18.66 8.61
C LEU A 78 -2.60 -19.88 8.09
N LEU A 79 -3.80 -20.14 8.61
CA LEU A 79 -4.62 -21.32 8.23
C LEU A 79 -5.09 -21.27 6.77
N GLY A 80 -5.35 -20.07 6.25
CA GLY A 80 -5.72 -19.88 4.85
C GLY A 80 -4.56 -20.16 3.90
N MET A 81 -3.36 -19.63 4.21
CA MET A 81 -2.16 -19.83 3.41
C MET A 81 -1.69 -21.29 3.40
N GLU A 82 -1.86 -22.04 4.50
CA GLU A 82 -1.55 -23.47 4.56
C GLU A 82 -2.23 -24.23 3.40
N LYS A 83 -3.53 -24.04 3.21
CA LYS A 83 -4.30 -24.67 2.12
C LYS A 83 -3.81 -24.25 0.74
N VAL A 84 -3.48 -22.97 0.56
CA VAL A 84 -2.98 -22.45 -0.71
C VAL A 84 -1.62 -23.07 -1.05
N PHE A 85 -0.73 -23.21 -0.07
CA PHE A 85 0.59 -23.82 -0.28
C PHE A 85 0.50 -25.32 -0.58
N GLU A 86 -0.41 -26.04 0.07
CA GLU A 86 -0.67 -27.47 -0.25
C GLU A 86 -1.13 -27.65 -1.70
N GLU A 87 -1.96 -26.74 -2.21
CA GLU A 87 -2.49 -26.79 -3.57
C GLU A 87 -1.47 -26.39 -4.63
N LYS A 88 -0.82 -25.22 -4.48
CA LYS A 88 0.02 -24.62 -5.53
C LYS A 88 1.50 -24.89 -5.40
N LYS A 89 2.00 -25.08 -4.18
CA LYS A 89 3.43 -25.30 -3.89
C LYS A 89 4.31 -24.27 -4.60
N PRO A 90 4.18 -22.97 -4.28
CA PRO A 90 5.02 -21.95 -4.88
C PRO A 90 6.48 -22.13 -4.50
N ASP A 91 7.40 -21.71 -5.38
CA ASP A 91 8.84 -21.70 -5.12
C ASP A 91 9.23 -20.47 -4.29
N LEU A 92 8.48 -19.37 -4.45
CA LEU A 92 8.70 -18.09 -3.79
C LEU A 92 7.36 -17.40 -3.54
N ILE A 93 7.19 -16.80 -2.36
CA ILE A 93 6.17 -15.80 -2.15
C ILE A 93 6.77 -14.40 -2.08
N LEU A 94 6.00 -13.41 -2.53
CA LEU A 94 6.30 -11.99 -2.35
C LEU A 94 5.29 -11.38 -1.41
N VAL A 95 5.76 -10.80 -0.32
CA VAL A 95 4.96 -10.06 0.66
C VAL A 95 5.41 -8.60 0.69
N HIS A 96 4.52 -7.67 1.05
CA HIS A 96 4.80 -6.25 0.96
C HIS A 96 4.66 -5.54 2.31
N GLY A 97 5.67 -4.75 2.66
CA GLY A 97 5.60 -3.81 3.79
C GLY A 97 5.52 -4.50 5.15
N ASP A 98 4.48 -4.17 5.93
CA ASP A 98 4.49 -4.40 7.37
C ASP A 98 3.12 -4.69 8.00
N THR A 99 2.14 -5.06 7.19
CA THR A 99 0.83 -5.43 7.73
C THR A 99 0.87 -6.75 8.50
N SER A 100 -0.15 -7.01 9.31
CA SER A 100 -0.26 -8.29 10.02
C SER A 100 -0.41 -9.47 9.04
N THR A 101 -1.00 -9.25 7.87
CA THR A 101 -1.11 -10.26 6.81
C THR A 101 0.22 -10.51 6.11
N THR A 102 1.06 -9.48 5.95
CA THR A 102 2.45 -9.61 5.48
C THR A 102 3.25 -10.54 6.38
N PHE A 103 3.23 -10.28 7.68
CA PHE A 103 3.91 -11.12 8.67
C PHE A 103 3.36 -12.54 8.69
N ALA A 104 2.04 -12.70 8.77
CA ALA A 104 1.42 -14.02 8.82
C ALA A 104 1.65 -14.84 7.54
N GLY A 105 1.64 -14.19 6.36
CA GLY A 105 1.96 -14.82 5.08
C GLY A 105 3.41 -15.30 5.02
N ALA A 106 4.37 -14.46 5.46
CA ALA A 106 5.78 -14.83 5.55
C ALA A 106 6.01 -16.00 6.51
N LEU A 107 5.38 -15.98 7.68
CA LEU A 107 5.48 -17.04 8.67
C LEU A 107 4.88 -18.36 8.15
N ALA A 108 3.73 -18.32 7.45
CA ALA A 108 3.15 -19.49 6.82
C ALA A 108 4.09 -20.11 5.77
N ALA A 109 4.71 -19.27 4.94
CA ALA A 109 5.69 -19.72 3.95
C ALA A 109 6.91 -20.38 4.59
N PHE A 110 7.42 -19.80 5.67
CA PHE A 110 8.52 -20.40 6.43
C PHE A 110 8.17 -21.80 6.95
N TYR A 111 6.95 -22.01 7.49
CA TYR A 111 6.50 -23.32 7.96
C TYR A 111 6.41 -24.36 6.84
N HIS A 112 6.14 -23.93 5.61
CA HIS A 112 6.09 -24.78 4.42
C HIS A 112 7.40 -24.85 3.64
N GLN A 113 8.50 -24.24 4.17
CA GLN A 113 9.81 -24.18 3.52
C GLN A 113 9.76 -23.51 2.13
N VAL A 114 8.82 -22.57 1.94
CA VAL A 114 8.70 -21.72 0.76
C VAL A 114 9.53 -20.47 0.97
N LYS A 115 10.32 -20.08 -0.01
CA LYS A 115 11.13 -18.85 0.04
C LYS A 115 10.27 -17.60 0.13
N VAL A 116 10.77 -16.59 0.84
CA VAL A 116 10.08 -15.32 1.06
C VAL A 116 10.87 -14.15 0.48
N GLY A 117 10.25 -13.36 -0.38
CA GLY A 117 10.74 -12.08 -0.84
C GLY A 117 9.94 -10.95 -0.17
N HIS A 118 10.63 -10.06 0.53
CA HIS A 118 10.04 -8.91 1.22
C HIS A 118 10.17 -7.64 0.38
N VAL A 119 9.08 -7.16 -0.16
CA VAL A 119 8.99 -5.93 -0.95
C VAL A 119 8.79 -4.74 0.00
N GLU A 120 9.46 -3.62 -0.26
CA GLU A 120 9.55 -2.44 0.62
C GLU A 120 10.25 -2.74 1.96
N ALA A 121 11.30 -3.56 1.89
CA ALA A 121 12.06 -4.01 3.04
C ALA A 121 12.98 -2.93 3.63
N GLY A 122 13.19 -2.97 4.95
CA GLY A 122 14.21 -2.17 5.63
C GLY A 122 13.74 -0.79 6.11
N LEU A 123 12.44 -0.48 6.09
CA LEU A 123 11.92 0.68 6.81
C LEU A 123 12.04 0.41 8.31
N ARG A 124 12.55 1.40 9.08
CA ARG A 124 12.70 1.29 10.55
C ARG A 124 12.44 2.62 11.24
N THR A 125 11.74 2.55 12.36
CA THR A 125 11.64 3.63 13.34
C THR A 125 12.50 3.36 14.57
N TRP A 126 12.89 2.10 14.78
CA TRP A 126 13.63 1.61 15.94
C TRP A 126 12.82 1.66 17.26
N ASP A 127 11.53 1.91 17.17
CA ASP A 127 10.59 1.83 18.28
C ASP A 127 9.50 0.80 17.97
N LYS A 128 9.58 -0.37 18.56
CA LYS A 128 8.68 -1.52 18.32
C LYS A 128 7.19 -1.23 18.56
N TYR A 129 6.87 -0.10 19.20
CA TYR A 129 5.50 0.34 19.42
C TYR A 129 5.08 1.53 18.56
N SER A 130 5.95 2.03 17.67
CA SER A 130 5.67 3.18 16.81
C SER A 130 6.25 3.06 15.40
N PRO A 131 5.41 2.82 14.38
CA PRO A 131 3.98 2.49 14.42
C PRO A 131 3.73 1.08 14.99
N PHE A 132 2.57 0.89 15.57
CA PHE A 132 2.16 -0.41 16.13
C PHE A 132 0.97 -0.98 15.35
N PRO A 133 1.03 -2.26 14.90
CA PRO A 133 2.08 -3.27 15.10
C PRO A 133 3.16 -3.30 13.99
N GLU A 134 3.19 -2.32 13.10
CA GLU A 134 3.91 -2.34 11.83
C GLU A 134 5.43 -2.48 12.03
N GLU A 135 6.03 -1.76 13.00
CA GLU A 135 7.49 -1.85 13.21
C GLU A 135 7.95 -3.25 13.59
N MET A 136 7.18 -3.94 14.44
CA MET A 136 7.51 -5.31 14.82
C MET A 136 7.25 -6.29 13.67
N ASN A 137 6.16 -6.12 12.93
CA ASN A 137 5.87 -6.96 11.77
C ASN A 137 7.02 -6.91 10.75
N ARG A 138 7.51 -5.70 10.38
CA ARG A 138 8.59 -5.55 9.38
C ARG A 138 9.93 -6.10 9.87
N THR A 139 10.20 -6.04 11.17
CA THR A 139 11.38 -6.64 11.78
C THR A 139 11.32 -8.16 11.67
N LEU A 140 10.21 -8.77 12.11
CA LEU A 140 10.02 -10.23 12.04
C LEU A 140 10.02 -10.77 10.61
N VAL A 141 9.43 -10.05 9.65
CA VAL A 141 9.50 -10.40 8.23
C VAL A 141 10.94 -10.32 7.72
N GLY A 142 11.71 -9.32 8.19
CA GLY A 142 13.13 -9.20 7.88
C GLY A 142 13.95 -10.41 8.30
N ASP A 143 13.65 -11.01 9.45
CA ASP A 143 14.34 -12.22 9.93
C ASP A 143 13.92 -13.49 9.16
N ILE A 144 12.69 -13.49 8.58
CA ILE A 144 12.17 -14.66 7.86
C ILE A 144 12.57 -14.64 6.38
N ALA A 145 12.70 -13.45 5.77
CA ALA A 145 12.82 -13.32 4.32
C ALA A 145 14.19 -13.75 3.78
N ASP A 146 14.16 -14.44 2.63
CA ASP A 146 15.36 -14.83 1.87
C ASP A 146 15.84 -13.71 0.94
N LEU A 147 14.92 -12.89 0.43
CA LEU A 147 15.18 -11.79 -0.50
C LEU A 147 14.55 -10.50 0.05
N HIS A 148 15.35 -9.42 0.08
CA HIS A 148 14.89 -8.12 0.57
C HIS A 148 14.98 -7.09 -0.56
N PHE A 149 13.85 -6.51 -0.95
CA PHE A 149 13.76 -5.47 -1.97
C PHE A 149 13.58 -4.11 -1.29
N SER A 150 14.67 -3.41 -1.07
CA SER A 150 14.72 -2.14 -0.33
C SER A 150 14.46 -0.95 -1.24
N PRO A 151 13.62 0.02 -0.83
CA PRO A 151 13.37 1.22 -1.62
C PRO A 151 14.60 2.10 -1.80
N THR A 152 15.44 2.22 -0.78
CA THR A 152 16.59 3.13 -0.77
C THR A 152 17.84 2.49 -0.16
N LYS A 153 18.98 3.17 -0.34
CA LYS A 153 20.25 2.79 0.33
C LYS A 153 20.11 2.80 1.86
N ALA A 154 19.38 3.77 2.42
CA ALA A 154 19.16 3.86 3.87
C ALA A 154 18.39 2.64 4.38
N ASN A 155 17.36 2.18 3.64
CA ASN A 155 16.62 0.98 4.01
C ASN A 155 17.50 -0.29 3.94
N ALA A 156 18.32 -0.42 2.90
CA ALA A 156 19.25 -1.52 2.80
C ALA A 156 20.30 -1.51 3.94
N GLU A 157 20.73 -0.33 4.39
CA GLU A 157 21.66 -0.21 5.51
C GLU A 157 21.01 -0.61 6.83
N ASN A 158 19.73 -0.31 7.04
CA ASN A 158 18.98 -0.79 8.21
C ASN A 158 18.99 -2.32 8.28
N LEU A 159 18.75 -3.02 7.17
CA LEU A 159 18.80 -4.48 7.12
C LEU A 159 20.20 -5.03 7.40
N ARG A 160 21.25 -4.41 6.86
CA ARG A 160 22.64 -4.79 7.19
C ARG A 160 22.95 -4.61 8.66
N ARG A 161 22.46 -3.51 9.26
CA ARG A 161 22.63 -3.26 10.70
C ARG A 161 21.96 -4.32 11.57
N GLU A 162 20.83 -4.87 11.12
CA GLU A 162 20.15 -5.98 11.78
C GLU A 162 20.76 -7.36 11.45
N ALA A 163 21.74 -7.40 10.55
CA ALA A 163 22.40 -8.62 10.09
C ALA A 163 21.40 -9.68 9.56
N VAL A 164 20.40 -9.25 8.79
CA VAL A 164 19.44 -10.18 8.17
C VAL A 164 20.15 -11.21 7.28
N MET A 165 19.58 -12.40 7.20
CA MET A 165 20.23 -13.56 6.53
C MET A 165 20.05 -13.57 5.02
N GLY A 166 19.11 -12.85 4.45
CA GLY A 166 18.80 -12.89 3.02
C GLY A 166 19.62 -11.93 2.17
N ASP A 167 19.45 -12.04 0.85
CA ASP A 167 20.04 -11.12 -0.12
C ASP A 167 19.30 -9.78 -0.15
N VAL A 168 20.03 -8.65 -0.13
CA VAL A 168 19.47 -7.31 -0.09
C VAL A 168 19.68 -6.58 -1.41
N PHE A 169 18.59 -6.22 -2.08
CA PHE A 169 18.55 -5.48 -3.34
C PHE A 169 17.98 -4.09 -3.15
N ILE A 170 18.53 -3.07 -3.80
CA ILE A 170 17.95 -1.71 -3.83
C ILE A 170 17.18 -1.57 -5.12
N THR A 171 15.84 -1.54 -5.02
CA THR A 171 14.93 -1.62 -6.17
C THR A 171 14.09 -0.36 -6.41
N GLY A 172 14.14 0.62 -5.52
CA GLY A 172 13.21 1.74 -5.55
C GLY A 172 11.86 1.39 -4.90
N ASN A 173 10.90 2.32 -5.03
CA ASN A 173 9.55 2.14 -4.49
C ASN A 173 8.55 1.91 -5.63
N THR A 174 7.90 0.78 -5.62
CA THR A 174 6.93 0.37 -6.65
C THR A 174 5.68 1.25 -6.72
N ALA A 175 5.43 2.11 -5.72
CA ALA A 175 4.40 3.15 -5.82
C ALA A 175 4.64 4.11 -7.00
N ILE A 176 5.92 4.37 -7.35
CA ILE A 176 6.27 5.21 -8.50
C ILE A 176 5.93 4.48 -9.80
N ASP A 177 6.17 3.16 -9.85
CA ASP A 177 5.83 2.36 -11.03
C ASP A 177 4.31 2.25 -11.22
N ALA A 178 3.53 2.27 -10.14
CA ALA A 178 2.07 2.27 -10.19
C ALA A 178 1.51 3.47 -10.96
N MET A 179 2.19 4.62 -10.92
CA MET A 179 1.76 5.81 -11.67
C MET A 179 1.75 5.60 -13.17
N ARG A 180 2.56 4.68 -13.73
CA ARG A 180 2.56 4.34 -15.15
C ARG A 180 1.25 3.72 -15.62
N TYR A 181 0.51 3.12 -14.71
CA TYR A 181 -0.78 2.46 -14.99
C TYR A 181 -1.97 3.36 -14.68
N THR A 182 -1.80 4.38 -13.84
CA THR A 182 -2.89 5.24 -13.37
C THR A 182 -2.90 6.62 -14.01
N VAL A 183 -1.75 7.10 -14.53
CA VAL A 183 -1.68 8.39 -15.22
C VAL A 183 -2.16 8.24 -16.65
N ASN A 184 -3.22 8.97 -17.00
CA ASN A 184 -3.74 9.09 -18.34
C ASN A 184 -3.76 10.56 -18.75
N GLN A 185 -3.06 10.93 -19.83
CA GLN A 185 -3.00 12.30 -20.31
C GLN A 185 -4.33 12.79 -20.90
N ASP A 186 -5.17 11.86 -21.39
CA ASP A 186 -6.48 12.16 -21.95
C ASP A 186 -7.61 11.99 -20.93
N PHE A 187 -7.26 11.88 -19.63
CA PHE A 187 -8.23 11.71 -18.56
C PHE A 187 -9.20 12.89 -18.47
N ARG A 188 -10.48 12.58 -18.32
CA ARG A 188 -11.56 13.55 -18.04
C ARG A 188 -12.20 13.22 -16.72
N PHE A 189 -12.51 14.26 -15.97
CA PHE A 189 -13.22 14.09 -14.70
C PHE A 189 -14.71 13.93 -14.94
N ASP A 190 -15.33 13.00 -14.22
CA ASP A 190 -16.80 12.84 -14.23
C ASP A 190 -17.51 13.95 -13.42
N ILE A 191 -16.74 14.76 -12.69
CA ILE A 191 -17.20 15.88 -11.88
C ILE A 191 -16.97 17.15 -12.70
N PRO A 192 -18.04 17.89 -13.12
CA PRO A 192 -17.91 19.06 -13.98
C PRO A 192 -16.99 20.14 -13.43
N GLU A 193 -16.99 20.36 -12.12
CA GLU A 193 -16.16 21.35 -11.43
C GLU A 193 -14.68 21.02 -11.54
N LEU A 194 -14.30 19.76 -11.53
CA LEU A 194 -12.91 19.32 -11.73
C LEU A 194 -12.52 19.34 -13.21
N ASP A 195 -13.43 18.98 -14.11
CA ASP A 195 -13.18 18.95 -15.56
C ASP A 195 -13.04 20.37 -16.13
N SER A 196 -13.62 21.37 -15.48
CA SER A 196 -13.54 22.79 -15.86
C SER A 196 -12.32 23.52 -15.28
N LEU A 197 -11.43 22.86 -14.51
CA LEU A 197 -10.23 23.49 -13.96
C LEU A 197 -9.30 24.00 -15.07
N ASP A 198 -8.84 25.24 -14.92
CA ASP A 198 -7.87 25.84 -15.83
C ASP A 198 -6.43 25.49 -15.45
N PHE A 199 -5.93 24.37 -15.96
CA PHE A 199 -4.54 23.93 -15.74
C PHE A 199 -3.50 24.76 -16.52
N THR A 200 -3.90 25.65 -17.41
CA THR A 200 -2.99 26.47 -18.24
C THR A 200 -2.82 27.88 -17.70
N GLY A 201 -3.89 28.47 -17.19
CA GLY A 201 -3.89 29.83 -16.64
C GLY A 201 -3.70 29.93 -15.13
N LYS A 202 -3.86 28.82 -14.42
CA LYS A 202 -3.76 28.76 -12.96
C LYS A 202 -2.82 27.68 -12.45
N ARG A 203 -2.28 27.92 -11.25
CA ARG A 203 -1.53 26.91 -10.49
C ARG A 203 -2.50 26.10 -9.66
N VAL A 204 -2.78 24.87 -10.09
CA VAL A 204 -3.65 23.95 -9.35
C VAL A 204 -2.84 23.18 -8.32
N ILE A 205 -3.21 23.30 -7.05
CA ILE A 205 -2.58 22.62 -5.92
C ILE A 205 -3.50 21.53 -5.40
N VAL A 206 -3.03 20.27 -5.39
CA VAL A 206 -3.76 19.17 -4.77
C VAL A 206 -3.31 19.01 -3.33
N VAL A 207 -4.29 19.01 -2.42
CA VAL A 207 -4.04 18.86 -0.97
C VAL A 207 -4.59 17.52 -0.49
N THR A 208 -3.85 16.86 0.40
CA THR A 208 -4.36 15.73 1.18
C THR A 208 -3.97 15.90 2.65
N CYS A 209 -4.95 15.83 3.55
CA CYS A 209 -4.75 16.01 4.99
C CYS A 209 -5.81 15.22 5.78
N HIS A 210 -5.41 14.09 6.37
CA HIS A 210 -6.35 13.23 7.11
C HIS A 210 -5.69 12.38 8.21
N ARG A 211 -4.44 12.64 8.56
CA ARG A 211 -3.74 11.88 9.61
C ARG A 211 -4.27 12.22 10.99
N ARG A 212 -4.42 11.21 11.85
CA ARG A 212 -5.02 11.35 13.19
C ARG A 212 -4.23 12.29 14.10
N GLU A 213 -2.90 12.31 13.95
CA GLU A 213 -2.01 13.21 14.69
C GLU A 213 -2.27 14.70 14.43
N ASN A 214 -2.91 15.02 13.30
CA ASN A 214 -3.26 16.39 12.93
C ASN A 214 -4.69 16.78 13.29
N TYR A 215 -5.49 15.91 13.91
CA TYR A 215 -6.88 16.25 14.25
C TYR A 215 -6.96 17.37 15.27
N GLY A 216 -8.04 18.16 15.19
CA GLY A 216 -8.28 19.33 16.04
C GLY A 216 -7.57 20.59 15.53
N GLN A 217 -6.95 21.34 16.43
CA GLN A 217 -6.34 22.64 16.12
C GLN A 217 -5.29 22.58 15.01
N PRO A 218 -4.36 21.60 14.96
CA PRO A 218 -3.38 21.54 13.86
C PRO A 218 -4.03 21.43 12.48
N MET A 219 -5.12 20.69 12.33
CA MET A 219 -5.83 20.58 11.07
C MET A 219 -6.53 21.89 10.68
N GLN A 220 -7.11 22.58 11.66
CA GLN A 220 -7.71 23.91 11.42
C GLN A 220 -6.64 24.92 10.98
N ASP A 221 -5.48 24.92 11.61
CA ASP A 221 -4.37 25.79 11.25
C ASP A 221 -3.88 25.53 9.82
N ILE A 222 -3.79 24.24 9.40
CA ILE A 222 -3.46 23.85 8.02
C ILE A 222 -4.51 24.40 7.05
N MET A 223 -5.81 24.24 7.34
CA MET A 223 -6.88 24.72 6.45
C MET A 223 -6.89 26.25 6.36
N HIS A 224 -6.65 26.96 7.46
CA HIS A 224 -6.53 28.43 7.42
C HIS A 224 -5.33 28.90 6.61
N ALA A 225 -4.17 28.23 6.74
CA ALA A 225 -2.99 28.53 5.93
C ALA A 225 -3.24 28.32 4.43
N ILE A 226 -3.96 27.25 4.06
CA ILE A 226 -4.36 27.02 2.67
C ILE A 226 -5.28 28.13 2.18
N LEU A 227 -6.27 28.54 2.97
CA LEU A 227 -7.18 29.64 2.63
C LEU A 227 -6.43 30.97 2.47
N GLU A 228 -5.44 31.26 3.30
CA GLU A 228 -4.59 32.44 3.19
C GLU A 228 -3.80 32.44 1.89
N VAL A 229 -3.23 31.31 1.49
CA VAL A 229 -2.53 31.17 0.20
C VAL A 229 -3.47 31.45 -0.97
N VAL A 230 -4.66 30.85 -0.99
CA VAL A 230 -5.65 31.07 -2.06
C VAL A 230 -6.10 32.53 -2.13
N ASN A 231 -6.34 33.17 -0.99
CA ASN A 231 -6.75 34.59 -0.95
C ASN A 231 -5.64 35.54 -1.37
N SER A 232 -4.39 35.20 -1.13
CA SER A 232 -3.21 36.04 -1.45
C SER A 232 -2.74 35.85 -2.90
N HIS A 233 -3.15 34.78 -3.58
CA HIS A 233 -2.68 34.42 -4.92
C HIS A 233 -3.86 34.10 -5.84
N PRO A 234 -4.37 35.11 -6.61
CA PRO A 234 -5.55 34.91 -7.48
C PRO A 234 -5.35 33.88 -8.60
N ASP A 235 -4.11 33.53 -8.90
CA ASP A 235 -3.70 32.52 -9.87
C ASP A 235 -3.61 31.11 -9.28
N VAL A 236 -3.94 30.93 -7.99
CA VAL A 236 -3.93 29.63 -7.30
C VAL A 236 -5.35 29.12 -7.16
N GLU A 237 -5.54 27.86 -7.54
CA GLU A 237 -6.70 27.05 -7.20
C GLU A 237 -6.28 25.81 -6.39
N VAL A 238 -7.10 25.43 -5.41
CA VAL A 238 -6.81 24.29 -4.54
C VAL A 238 -7.90 23.23 -4.72
N VAL A 239 -7.46 21.99 -4.94
CA VAL A 239 -8.32 20.81 -4.96
C VAL A 239 -7.98 19.97 -3.73
N TYR A 240 -8.96 19.80 -2.86
CA TYR A 240 -8.83 18.98 -1.66
C TYR A 240 -9.85 17.84 -1.65
N PRO A 241 -9.46 16.62 -2.05
CA PRO A 241 -10.29 15.43 -1.86
C PRO A 241 -10.48 15.15 -0.37
N VAL A 242 -11.62 15.57 0.17
CA VAL A 242 -11.87 15.52 1.62
C VAL A 242 -12.13 14.08 2.05
N HIS A 243 -11.36 13.60 3.02
CA HIS A 243 -11.52 12.27 3.59
C HIS A 243 -12.91 12.10 4.24
N LEU A 244 -13.52 10.91 4.10
CA LEU A 244 -14.88 10.62 4.57
C LEU A 244 -15.04 10.63 6.11
N SER A 245 -13.97 10.70 6.89
CA SER A 245 -14.02 10.80 8.35
C SER A 245 -14.80 12.05 8.78
N PRO A 246 -15.79 11.92 9.69
CA PRO A 246 -16.54 13.07 10.23
C PRO A 246 -15.63 14.15 10.82
N VAL A 247 -14.59 13.75 11.55
CA VAL A 247 -13.62 14.68 12.17
C VAL A 247 -12.91 15.54 11.14
N VAL A 248 -12.54 14.98 9.99
CA VAL A 248 -11.90 15.74 8.91
C VAL A 248 -12.90 16.71 8.27
N ARG A 249 -14.11 16.25 8.01
CA ARG A 249 -15.18 17.06 7.41
C ARG A 249 -15.60 18.24 8.31
N GLU A 250 -15.69 18.00 9.61
CA GLU A 250 -15.98 19.05 10.60
C GLU A 250 -14.91 20.13 10.64
N CYS A 251 -13.65 19.81 10.35
CA CYS A 251 -12.56 20.78 10.27
C CYS A 251 -12.52 21.50 8.91
N ALA A 252 -12.76 20.78 7.81
CA ALA A 252 -12.56 21.33 6.47
C ALA A 252 -13.75 22.18 5.98
N PHE A 253 -14.98 21.68 6.08
CA PHE A 253 -16.16 22.32 5.49
C PHE A 253 -16.53 23.71 6.05
N PRO A 254 -16.33 24.04 7.34
CA PRO A 254 -16.60 25.39 7.83
C PRO A 254 -15.68 26.47 7.24
N ILE A 255 -14.49 26.10 6.79
CA ILE A 255 -13.46 27.04 6.36
C ILE A 255 -13.63 27.43 4.89
N ASP A 256 -14.06 26.50 4.05
CA ASP A 256 -14.37 26.81 2.66
C ASP A 256 -15.83 26.44 2.30
N ARG A 257 -16.64 27.48 2.07
CA ARG A 257 -18.04 27.34 1.66
C ARG A 257 -18.23 27.27 0.14
N LYS A 258 -17.15 27.36 -0.64
CA LYS A 258 -17.18 27.37 -2.11
C LYS A 258 -16.73 26.03 -2.71
N SER A 259 -16.23 25.12 -1.88
CA SER A 259 -15.76 23.80 -2.34
C SER A 259 -16.91 22.92 -2.76
N VAL A 260 -16.71 22.26 -3.87
CA VAL A 260 -17.51 21.12 -4.30
C VAL A 260 -16.80 19.85 -3.85
N VAL A 261 -17.52 18.96 -3.27
CA VAL A 261 -17.05 17.66 -2.75
C VAL A 261 -17.22 16.59 -3.81
#